data_43fd92baaa42ef569a8a19d118a06a9d
#
_entry.id   43fd92baaa42ef569a8a19d118a06a9d
#
_cell.length_a   1.000
_cell.length_b   1.000
_cell.length_c   1.000
_cell.angle_alpha   90.00
_cell.angle_beta   90.00
_cell.angle_gamma   90.00
#
_symmetry.space_group_name_H-M   'P 1'
#
loop_
_entity.id
_entity.type
_entity.pdbx_description
1 polymer ?
#
loop_
_entity_poly.entity_id
_entity_poly.type
_entity_poly.pdbx_seq_one_letter_code
_entity_poly.pdbx_strand_id
1 'polypeptide(L)'
;MKNFKSKSTATYNERLFGSGIRGALHRGRYEWINKAIQRHDVTDNSVLELGCFDGKAIGFLPNRPTRYLGLDANWEGGLDIASELWKDFPEYEFRHCNDPKIMRLADEVFDISICLETLEHVPPEMVEPYLECLARGTSNLAFISVPNEIGPVFLMKHLIKCLVGEGEPYTFSELLNQSAGRVHRVSRDQHKGFSWKVFEKMVSNYFDIVSIDGISPFITGPHLSFGVGFVARPRKLLV
;
A
#
# COMPACT_ATOMS: atom_id res chain seq x y z
N MET A 1 8.37 21.47 -32.23
CA MET A 1 8.73 20.04 -32.19
C MET A 1 8.67 19.58 -30.74
N LYS A 2 7.66 18.81 -30.33
CA LYS A 2 7.55 18.25 -28.99
C LYS A 2 8.49 17.05 -28.91
N ASN A 3 9.51 17.12 -28.05
CA ASN A 3 10.39 15.99 -27.75
C ASN A 3 9.56 14.86 -27.12
N PHE A 4 9.29 13.83 -27.87
CA PHE A 4 8.84 12.54 -27.34
C PHE A 4 10.02 11.96 -26.55
N LYS A 5 10.00 12.10 -25.21
CA LYS A 5 10.85 11.26 -24.35
C LYS A 5 10.46 9.81 -24.64
N SER A 6 11.38 8.99 -25.09
CA SER A 6 11.16 7.56 -25.25
C SER A 6 10.67 7.00 -23.92
N LYS A 7 9.48 6.36 -23.91
CA LYS A 7 9.01 5.61 -22.74
C LYS A 7 10.07 4.54 -22.45
N SER A 8 10.60 4.55 -21.24
CA SER A 8 11.45 3.46 -20.74
C SER A 8 10.71 2.14 -20.93
N THR A 9 11.36 1.15 -21.53
CA THR A 9 10.83 -0.22 -21.68
C THR A 9 10.82 -1.00 -20.36
N ALA A 10 11.40 -0.41 -19.29
CA ALA A 10 11.43 -1.02 -17.96
C ALA A 10 10.02 -1.04 -17.32
N THR A 11 9.65 -2.16 -16.71
CA THR A 11 8.42 -2.31 -15.95
C THR A 11 8.38 -1.35 -14.76
N TYR A 12 7.20 -1.12 -14.18
CA TYR A 12 7.03 -0.28 -12.99
C TYR A 12 7.98 -0.69 -11.86
N ASN A 13 8.05 -1.98 -11.55
CA ASN A 13 8.91 -2.50 -10.50
C ASN A 13 10.41 -2.35 -10.83
N GLU A 14 10.82 -2.57 -12.07
CA GLU A 14 12.22 -2.32 -12.47
C GLU A 14 12.64 -0.87 -12.28
N ARG A 15 11.73 0.08 -12.56
CA ARG A 15 11.97 1.50 -12.33
C ARG A 15 12.07 1.86 -10.85
N LEU A 16 11.26 1.22 -9.98
CA LEU A 16 11.21 1.49 -8.55
C LEU A 16 12.32 0.79 -7.77
N PHE A 17 12.68 -0.43 -8.15
CA PHE A 17 13.68 -1.24 -7.43
C PHE A 17 15.12 -1.04 -7.91
N GLY A 18 15.36 -0.05 -8.77
CA GLY A 18 16.71 0.35 -9.16
C GLY A 18 17.64 0.60 -7.96
N SER A 19 18.94 0.70 -8.22
CA SER A 19 19.96 0.99 -7.20
C SER A 19 19.74 2.39 -6.58
N GLY A 20 20.00 2.53 -5.27
CA GLY A 20 19.99 3.79 -4.55
C GLY A 20 18.90 3.92 -3.50
N ILE A 21 18.78 5.12 -2.93
CA ILE A 21 17.86 5.44 -1.82
C ILE A 21 16.40 5.16 -2.19
N ARG A 22 15.98 5.50 -3.41
CA ARG A 22 14.61 5.24 -3.89
C ARG A 22 14.28 3.75 -3.85
N GLY A 23 15.15 2.90 -4.38
CA GLY A 23 14.95 1.45 -4.33
C GLY A 23 14.93 0.88 -2.91
N ALA A 24 15.78 1.42 -2.01
CA ALA A 24 15.77 1.03 -0.59
C ALA A 24 14.44 1.39 0.10
N LEU A 25 13.89 2.57 -0.17
CA LEU A 25 12.60 3.01 0.36
C LEU A 25 11.46 2.11 -0.13
N HIS A 26 11.45 1.75 -1.41
CA HIS A 26 10.41 0.86 -1.95
C HIS A 26 10.55 -0.58 -1.45
N ARG A 27 11.76 -1.09 -1.23
CA ARG A 27 11.97 -2.40 -0.59
C ARG A 27 11.54 -2.42 0.87
N GLY A 28 11.67 -1.30 1.57
CA GLY A 28 11.37 -1.19 3.00
C GLY A 28 9.99 -1.68 3.39
N ARG A 29 8.95 -1.50 2.54
CA ARG A 29 7.58 -2.00 2.81
C ARG A 29 7.51 -3.53 2.80
N TYR A 30 8.26 -4.19 1.91
CA TYR A 30 8.30 -5.65 1.84
C TYR A 30 9.14 -6.25 2.97
N GLU A 31 10.24 -5.61 3.34
CA GLU A 31 11.02 -6.00 4.51
C GLU A 31 10.24 -5.80 5.81
N TRP A 32 9.42 -4.72 5.87
CA TRP A 32 8.54 -4.48 7.00
C TRP A 32 7.50 -5.58 7.16
N ILE A 33 6.80 -5.99 6.08
CA ILE A 33 5.79 -7.05 6.17
C ILE A 33 6.40 -8.37 6.61
N ASN A 34 7.56 -8.75 6.08
CA ASN A 34 8.27 -9.96 6.51
C ASN A 34 8.51 -9.95 8.03
N LYS A 35 9.11 -8.85 8.53
CA LYS A 35 9.39 -8.68 9.97
C LYS A 35 8.12 -8.64 10.81
N ALA A 36 7.06 -8.00 10.31
CA ALA A 36 5.80 -7.88 11.03
C ALA A 36 5.09 -9.23 11.16
N ILE A 37 5.04 -10.04 10.10
CA ILE A 37 4.48 -11.40 10.14
C ILE A 37 5.24 -12.25 11.16
N GLN A 38 6.59 -12.26 11.11
CA GLN A 38 7.42 -13.01 12.06
C GLN A 38 7.23 -12.53 13.50
N ARG A 39 7.18 -11.20 13.73
CA ARG A 39 7.00 -10.61 15.07
C ARG A 39 5.69 -11.01 15.74
N HIS A 40 4.63 -11.16 14.95
CA HIS A 40 3.31 -11.52 15.45
C HIS A 40 3.02 -13.01 15.41
N ASP A 41 3.97 -13.84 14.96
CA ASP A 41 3.86 -15.31 14.85
C ASP A 41 2.56 -15.74 14.16
N VAL A 42 2.26 -15.08 13.04
CA VAL A 42 1.01 -15.31 12.31
C VAL A 42 1.23 -16.35 11.23
N THR A 43 0.27 -17.25 11.12
CA THR A 43 0.18 -18.19 10.00
C THR A 43 -0.13 -17.41 8.72
N ASP A 44 0.69 -17.56 7.70
CA ASP A 44 0.57 -16.91 6.38
C ASP A 44 0.30 -17.93 5.27
N ASN A 45 -0.41 -19.02 5.60
CA ASN A 45 -0.71 -20.10 4.65
C ASN A 45 -1.63 -19.63 3.54
N SER A 46 -2.60 -18.78 3.84
CA SER A 46 -3.48 -18.18 2.85
C SER A 46 -3.43 -16.65 2.92
N VAL A 47 -3.19 -16.02 1.76
CA VAL A 47 -2.92 -14.59 1.66
C VAL A 47 -3.85 -13.93 0.64
N LEU A 48 -4.51 -12.85 1.06
CA LEU A 48 -5.23 -11.91 0.21
C LEU A 48 -4.40 -10.65 0.05
N GLU A 49 -4.05 -10.25 -1.15
CA GLU A 49 -3.35 -8.97 -1.41
C GLU A 49 -4.19 -8.04 -2.28
N LEU A 50 -4.46 -6.84 -1.78
CA LEU A 50 -5.07 -5.74 -2.54
C LEU A 50 -3.97 -4.80 -3.05
N GLY A 51 -3.95 -4.58 -4.37
CA GLY A 51 -2.89 -3.83 -5.05
C GLY A 51 -1.64 -4.68 -5.25
N CYS A 52 -1.81 -5.92 -5.67
CA CYS A 52 -0.72 -6.89 -5.78
C CYS A 52 0.25 -6.61 -6.93
N PHE A 53 -0.14 -5.82 -7.94
CA PHE A 53 0.60 -5.56 -9.17
C PHE A 53 1.11 -6.87 -9.81
N ASP A 54 2.41 -7.17 -9.69
CA ASP A 54 3.06 -8.37 -10.24
C ASP A 54 3.24 -9.52 -9.20
N GLY A 55 2.57 -9.43 -8.06
CA GLY A 55 2.67 -10.41 -6.98
C GLY A 55 4.01 -10.41 -6.25
N LYS A 56 4.74 -9.30 -6.29
CA LYS A 56 6.10 -9.20 -5.74
C LYS A 56 6.18 -9.48 -4.24
N ALA A 57 5.13 -9.16 -3.48
CA ALA A 57 5.09 -9.40 -2.04
C ALA A 57 5.28 -10.88 -1.69
N ILE A 58 4.84 -11.80 -2.53
CA ILE A 58 4.99 -13.26 -2.33
C ILE A 58 6.45 -13.65 -2.05
N GLY A 59 7.39 -13.02 -2.78
CA GLY A 59 8.83 -13.28 -2.63
C GLY A 59 9.45 -12.76 -1.33
N PHE A 60 8.71 -11.97 -0.56
CA PHE A 60 9.16 -11.40 0.72
C PHE A 60 8.44 -12.00 1.93
N LEU A 61 7.43 -12.84 1.74
CA LEU A 61 6.76 -13.52 2.85
C LEU A 61 7.72 -14.48 3.55
N PRO A 62 7.62 -14.65 4.88
CA PRO A 62 8.47 -15.58 5.63
C PRO A 62 8.34 -17.02 5.13
N ASN A 63 7.11 -17.41 4.78
CA ASN A 63 6.80 -18.70 4.19
C ASN A 63 6.10 -18.51 2.85
N ARG A 64 6.22 -19.49 1.98
CA ARG A 64 5.46 -19.52 0.73
C ARG A 64 4.02 -19.88 1.04
N PRO A 65 3.01 -19.05 0.73
CA PRO A 65 1.63 -19.37 0.99
C PRO A 65 1.17 -20.58 0.18
N THR A 66 0.30 -21.38 0.75
CA THR A 66 -0.35 -22.51 0.07
C THR A 66 -1.57 -22.06 -0.73
N ARG A 67 -2.03 -20.82 -0.50
CA ARG A 67 -3.08 -20.15 -1.24
C ARG A 67 -2.83 -18.65 -1.28
N TYR A 68 -2.92 -18.08 -2.47
CA TYR A 68 -2.74 -16.63 -2.65
C TYR A 68 -3.80 -16.08 -3.61
N LEU A 69 -4.43 -14.97 -3.23
CA LEU A 69 -5.31 -14.20 -4.09
C LEU A 69 -4.80 -12.76 -4.18
N GLY A 70 -4.29 -12.40 -5.35
CA GLY A 70 -3.89 -11.03 -5.68
C GLY A 70 -5.00 -10.29 -6.43
N LEU A 71 -5.36 -9.11 -5.93
CA LEU A 71 -6.36 -8.22 -6.51
C LEU A 71 -5.68 -6.91 -6.94
N ASP A 72 -5.88 -6.49 -8.18
CA ASP A 72 -5.30 -5.25 -8.71
C ASP A 72 -6.18 -4.65 -9.81
N ALA A 73 -6.10 -3.35 -10.03
CA ALA A 73 -6.76 -2.67 -11.14
C ALA A 73 -6.07 -2.91 -12.50
N ASN A 74 -5.08 -3.79 -12.55
CA ASN A 74 -4.25 -4.11 -13.71
C ASN A 74 -3.52 -2.89 -14.30
N TRP A 75 -3.07 -2.00 -13.42
CA TRP A 75 -2.33 -0.83 -13.85
C TRP A 75 -1.01 -1.24 -14.53
N GLU A 76 -0.69 -0.65 -15.66
CA GLU A 76 0.46 -1.01 -16.51
C GLU A 76 0.59 -2.53 -16.83
N GLY A 77 -0.49 -3.31 -16.78
CA GLY A 77 -0.46 -4.74 -17.07
C GLY A 77 0.18 -5.60 -15.98
N GLY A 78 0.14 -5.14 -14.72
CA GLY A 78 0.73 -5.86 -13.59
C GLY A 78 0.21 -7.28 -13.40
N LEU A 79 -1.10 -7.50 -13.58
CA LEU A 79 -1.70 -8.83 -13.45
C LEU A 79 -1.26 -9.81 -14.55
N ASP A 80 -0.99 -9.32 -15.75
CA ASP A 80 -0.48 -10.15 -16.84
C ASP A 80 0.95 -10.62 -16.51
N ILE A 81 1.76 -9.72 -15.93
CA ILE A 81 3.10 -10.03 -15.45
C ILE A 81 3.03 -11.03 -14.30
N ALA A 82 2.13 -10.81 -13.32
CA ALA A 82 1.92 -11.71 -12.18
C ALA A 82 1.55 -13.12 -12.64
N SER A 83 0.57 -13.22 -13.55
CA SER A 83 0.10 -14.50 -14.09
C SER A 83 1.21 -15.28 -14.79
N GLU A 84 2.11 -14.62 -15.51
CA GLU A 84 3.26 -15.27 -16.15
C GLU A 84 4.35 -15.65 -15.15
N LEU A 85 4.67 -14.77 -14.19
CA LEU A 85 5.70 -15.03 -13.17
C LEU A 85 5.33 -16.21 -12.25
N TRP A 86 4.05 -16.35 -11.94
CA TRP A 86 3.56 -17.34 -10.96
C TRP A 86 2.78 -18.50 -11.60
N LYS A 87 2.87 -18.68 -12.92
CA LYS A 87 2.11 -19.71 -13.68
C LYS A 87 2.32 -21.16 -13.21
N ASP A 88 3.47 -21.44 -12.61
CA ASP A 88 3.81 -22.78 -12.09
C ASP A 88 3.18 -23.07 -10.70
N PHE A 89 2.41 -22.10 -10.14
CA PHE A 89 1.74 -22.17 -8.85
C PHE A 89 0.22 -22.07 -9.04
N PRO A 90 -0.47 -23.19 -9.28
CA PRO A 90 -1.92 -23.19 -9.55
C PRO A 90 -2.75 -22.72 -8.35
N GLU A 91 -2.18 -22.69 -7.14
CA GLU A 91 -2.76 -22.16 -5.92
C GLU A 91 -2.73 -20.62 -5.83
N TYR A 92 -2.06 -19.95 -6.78
CA TYR A 92 -2.00 -18.49 -6.84
C TYR A 92 -2.94 -17.97 -7.92
N GLU A 93 -3.84 -17.12 -7.51
CA GLU A 93 -4.83 -16.48 -8.39
C GLU A 93 -4.64 -14.97 -8.43
N PHE A 94 -4.77 -14.39 -9.62
CA PHE A 94 -4.69 -12.95 -9.84
C PHE A 94 -5.98 -12.49 -10.54
N ARG A 95 -6.73 -11.58 -9.88
CA ARG A 95 -8.03 -11.09 -10.37
C ARG A 95 -8.01 -9.59 -10.54
N HIS A 96 -8.61 -9.11 -11.64
CA HIS A 96 -8.87 -7.69 -11.82
C HIS A 96 -9.91 -7.19 -10.81
N CYS A 97 -9.55 -6.11 -10.09
CA CYS A 97 -10.42 -5.47 -9.12
C CYS A 97 -10.15 -3.96 -9.08
N ASN A 98 -11.07 -3.17 -9.60
CA ASN A 98 -11.05 -1.71 -9.59
C ASN A 98 -12.24 -1.09 -8.86
N ASP A 99 -13.12 -1.90 -8.29
CA ASP A 99 -14.29 -1.48 -7.50
C ASP A 99 -14.45 -2.46 -6.32
N PRO A 100 -14.60 -1.98 -5.07
CA PRO A 100 -14.81 -2.83 -3.91
C PRO A 100 -16.08 -3.68 -4.02
N LYS A 101 -17.06 -3.28 -4.82
CA LYS A 101 -18.27 -4.09 -5.08
C LYS A 101 -17.96 -5.36 -5.87
N ILE A 102 -16.91 -5.34 -6.70
CA ILE A 102 -16.43 -6.49 -7.47
C ILE A 102 -15.56 -7.39 -6.60
N MET A 103 -14.93 -6.84 -5.56
CA MET A 103 -14.17 -7.56 -4.55
C MET A 103 -15.07 -8.46 -3.68
N ARG A 104 -16.08 -9.10 -4.32
CA ARG A 104 -16.91 -10.09 -3.64
C ARG A 104 -16.06 -11.33 -3.45
N LEU A 105 -15.52 -11.47 -2.25
CA LEU A 105 -14.76 -12.66 -1.83
C LEU A 105 -15.68 -13.88 -1.61
N ALA A 106 -17.00 -13.73 -1.90
CA ALA A 106 -17.99 -14.83 -1.86
C ALA A 106 -17.79 -15.76 -0.65
N ASP A 107 -17.60 -15.21 0.53
CA ASP A 107 -17.29 -15.92 1.78
C ASP A 107 -15.86 -16.52 1.85
N GLU A 108 -14.99 -16.20 0.90
CA GLU A 108 -13.59 -16.60 0.98
C GLU A 108 -12.88 -15.82 2.10
N VAL A 109 -12.24 -16.55 3.00
CA VAL A 109 -11.47 -15.98 4.11
C VAL A 109 -10.03 -16.47 4.02
N PHE A 110 -9.10 -15.57 4.28
CA PHE A 110 -7.65 -15.79 4.24
C PHE A 110 -7.05 -15.57 5.64
N ASP A 111 -5.94 -16.22 5.94
CA ASP A 111 -5.26 -16.05 7.24
C ASP A 111 -4.83 -14.61 7.44
N ILE A 112 -4.22 -14.02 6.42
CA ILE A 112 -3.80 -12.63 6.43
C ILE A 112 -4.24 -11.88 5.17
N SER A 113 -4.37 -10.57 5.30
CA SER A 113 -4.44 -9.68 4.15
C SER A 113 -3.29 -8.69 4.12
N ILE A 114 -2.93 -8.27 2.89
CA ILE A 114 -1.85 -7.35 2.60
C ILE A 114 -2.40 -6.24 1.70
N CYS A 115 -2.03 -4.98 1.99
CA CYS A 115 -2.33 -3.84 1.14
C CYS A 115 -1.20 -2.81 1.28
N LEU A 116 -0.29 -2.77 0.32
CA LEU A 116 0.94 -1.98 0.41
C LEU A 116 0.92 -0.79 -0.54
N GLU A 117 0.81 0.42 0.02
CA GLU A 117 0.82 1.69 -0.74
C GLU A 117 -0.14 1.66 -1.94
N THR A 118 -1.40 1.35 -1.67
CA THR A 118 -2.47 1.20 -2.66
C THR A 118 -3.64 2.12 -2.38
N LEU A 119 -4.11 2.17 -1.12
CA LEU A 119 -5.34 2.87 -0.76
C LEU A 119 -5.25 4.40 -0.84
N GLU A 120 -4.05 4.98 -0.85
CA GLU A 120 -3.85 6.40 -1.11
C GLU A 120 -4.17 6.79 -2.56
N HIS A 121 -4.10 5.85 -3.49
CA HIS A 121 -4.42 6.06 -4.92
C HIS A 121 -5.90 5.82 -5.23
N VAL A 122 -6.63 5.23 -4.30
CA VAL A 122 -8.07 4.94 -4.45
C VAL A 122 -8.88 6.21 -4.18
N PRO A 123 -9.98 6.48 -4.93
CA PRO A 123 -10.90 7.56 -4.61
C PRO A 123 -11.35 7.50 -3.14
N PRO A 124 -11.38 8.65 -2.43
CA PRO A 124 -11.64 8.68 -0.98
C PRO A 124 -12.90 7.93 -0.55
N GLU A 125 -13.95 7.98 -1.35
CA GLU A 125 -15.24 7.32 -1.11
C GLU A 125 -15.17 5.80 -1.23
N MET A 126 -14.13 5.26 -1.86
CA MET A 126 -13.93 3.82 -2.04
C MET A 126 -13.00 3.22 -0.97
N VAL A 127 -12.29 4.02 -0.20
CA VAL A 127 -11.30 3.55 0.78
C VAL A 127 -11.95 2.70 1.85
N GLU A 128 -13.01 3.20 2.51
CA GLU A 128 -13.71 2.45 3.56
C GLU A 128 -14.38 1.18 3.03
N PRO A 129 -15.08 1.17 1.88
CA PRO A 129 -15.54 -0.07 1.24
C PRO A 129 -14.44 -1.12 1.01
N TYR A 130 -13.24 -0.73 0.59
CA TYR A 130 -12.12 -1.67 0.46
C TYR A 130 -11.64 -2.18 1.82
N LEU A 131 -11.56 -1.32 2.84
CA LEU A 131 -11.22 -1.72 4.21
C LEU A 131 -12.23 -2.71 4.78
N GLU A 132 -13.53 -2.50 4.54
CA GLU A 132 -14.58 -3.43 4.94
C GLU A 132 -14.41 -4.80 4.27
N CYS A 133 -14.15 -4.83 2.96
CA CYS A 133 -13.93 -6.07 2.23
C CYS A 133 -12.67 -6.79 2.73
N LEU A 134 -11.57 -6.07 2.97
CA LEU A 134 -10.37 -6.66 3.57
C LEU A 134 -10.65 -7.24 4.96
N ALA A 135 -11.41 -6.52 5.80
CA ALA A 135 -11.76 -7.00 7.13
C ALA A 135 -12.60 -8.28 7.09
N ARG A 136 -13.56 -8.38 6.16
CA ARG A 136 -14.38 -9.61 5.97
C ARG A 136 -13.56 -10.78 5.45
N GLY A 137 -12.60 -10.50 4.54
CA GLY A 137 -11.75 -11.51 3.92
C GLY A 137 -10.56 -11.97 4.76
N THR A 138 -10.39 -11.46 6.00
CA THR A 138 -9.23 -11.74 6.85
C THR A 138 -9.66 -12.41 8.15
N SER A 139 -9.03 -13.53 8.51
CA SER A 139 -9.32 -14.24 9.77
C SER A 139 -8.41 -13.83 10.93
N ASN A 140 -7.16 -13.40 10.66
CA ASN A 140 -6.17 -13.11 11.70
C ASN A 140 -5.69 -11.68 11.65
N LEU A 141 -4.76 -11.32 10.78
CA LEU A 141 -4.19 -9.97 10.72
C LEU A 141 -4.17 -9.41 9.30
N ALA A 142 -4.42 -8.11 9.21
CA ALA A 142 -4.18 -7.30 8.03
C ALA A 142 -2.89 -6.48 8.20
N PHE A 143 -2.10 -6.42 7.15
CA PHE A 143 -0.88 -5.64 7.03
C PHE A 143 -1.09 -4.56 5.96
N ILE A 144 -1.28 -3.33 6.39
CA ILE A 144 -1.63 -2.21 5.51
C ILE A 144 -0.53 -1.17 5.60
N SER A 145 0.02 -0.71 4.48
CA SER A 145 0.95 0.40 4.48
C SER A 145 0.48 1.54 3.60
N VAL A 146 0.83 2.76 4.02
CA VAL A 146 0.55 4.01 3.31
C VAL A 146 1.73 4.97 3.43
N PRO A 147 1.90 5.90 2.49
CA PRO A 147 2.97 6.89 2.58
C PRO A 147 2.71 7.90 3.70
N ASN A 148 3.79 8.40 4.30
CA ASN A 148 3.72 9.55 5.19
C ASN A 148 3.79 10.85 4.40
N GLU A 149 2.64 11.49 4.20
CA GLU A 149 2.50 12.73 3.43
C GLU A 149 2.15 13.94 4.32
N ILE A 150 2.56 13.91 5.60
CA ILE A 150 2.39 15.04 6.54
C ILE A 150 3.69 15.32 7.31
N GLY A 151 3.76 16.48 7.95
CA GLY A 151 4.88 16.83 8.82
C GLY A 151 6.20 17.10 8.10
N PRO A 152 7.33 17.01 8.81
CA PRO A 152 8.65 17.32 8.26
C PRO A 152 9.08 16.36 7.15
N VAL A 153 8.64 15.11 7.20
CA VAL A 153 8.95 14.12 6.16
C VAL A 153 8.33 14.52 4.83
N PHE A 154 7.06 14.97 4.85
CA PHE A 154 6.41 15.49 3.66
C PHE A 154 7.18 16.68 3.06
N LEU A 155 7.56 17.66 3.89
CA LEU A 155 8.33 18.84 3.43
C LEU A 155 9.64 18.43 2.76
N MET A 156 10.37 17.49 3.37
CA MET A 156 11.62 16.98 2.82
C MET A 156 11.37 16.26 1.48
N LYS A 157 10.37 15.38 1.40
CA LYS A 157 9.99 14.67 0.16
C LYS A 157 9.60 15.65 -0.94
N HIS A 158 8.78 16.65 -0.59
CA HIS A 158 8.33 17.66 -1.53
C HIS A 158 9.51 18.49 -2.05
N LEU A 159 10.42 18.94 -1.18
CA LEU A 159 11.63 19.66 -1.58
C LEU A 159 12.49 18.84 -2.55
N ILE A 160 12.72 17.56 -2.25
CA ILE A 160 13.49 16.67 -3.13
C ILE A 160 12.78 16.52 -4.49
N LYS A 161 11.46 16.30 -4.51
CA LYS A 161 10.69 16.20 -5.76
C LYS A 161 10.80 17.49 -6.59
N CYS A 162 10.73 18.67 -5.96
CA CYS A 162 10.89 19.95 -6.63
C CYS A 162 12.30 20.10 -7.25
N LEU A 163 13.36 19.69 -6.54
CA LEU A 163 14.73 19.76 -7.02
C LEU A 163 14.98 18.87 -8.25
N VAL A 164 14.29 17.74 -8.36
CA VAL A 164 14.41 16.83 -9.51
C VAL A 164 13.35 17.10 -10.61
N GLY A 165 12.53 18.15 -10.45
CA GLY A 165 11.52 18.53 -11.44
C GLY A 165 10.26 17.65 -11.46
N GLU A 166 10.04 16.85 -10.41
CA GLU A 166 8.88 15.96 -10.24
C GLU A 166 7.90 16.49 -9.16
N GLY A 167 8.05 17.75 -8.74
CA GLY A 167 7.23 18.34 -7.67
C GLY A 167 5.77 18.50 -8.08
N GLU A 168 4.85 18.03 -7.25
CA GLU A 168 3.43 18.30 -7.38
C GLU A 168 3.14 19.78 -7.08
N PRO A 169 2.21 20.41 -7.81
CA PRO A 169 1.87 21.82 -7.56
C PRO A 169 1.09 21.97 -6.25
N TYR A 170 1.68 22.68 -5.31
CA TYR A 170 1.02 23.14 -4.07
C TYR A 170 0.98 24.66 -4.06
N THR A 171 -0.15 25.25 -3.68
CA THR A 171 -0.15 26.64 -3.23
C THR A 171 0.56 26.72 -1.88
N PHE A 172 1.07 27.90 -1.51
CA PHE A 172 1.73 28.10 -0.21
C PHE A 172 0.82 27.71 0.97
N SER A 173 -0.48 28.04 0.88
CA SER A 173 -1.48 27.67 1.88
C SER A 173 -1.66 26.15 1.99
N GLU A 174 -1.75 25.44 0.85
CA GLU A 174 -1.86 23.99 0.83
C GLU A 174 -0.60 23.33 1.42
N LEU A 175 0.60 23.84 1.08
CA LEU A 175 1.85 23.32 1.60
C LEU A 175 1.90 23.42 3.13
N LEU A 176 1.52 24.56 3.71
CA LEU A 176 1.44 24.75 5.15
C LEU A 176 0.38 23.82 5.79
N ASN A 177 -0.79 23.71 5.18
CA ASN A 177 -1.87 22.87 5.70
C ASN A 177 -1.51 21.37 5.62
N GLN A 178 -0.93 20.94 4.52
CA GLN A 178 -0.44 19.55 4.35
C GLN A 178 0.62 19.22 5.39
N SER A 179 1.62 20.10 5.57
CA SER A 179 2.66 19.94 6.58
C SER A 179 2.11 19.88 7.99
N ALA A 180 1.09 20.68 8.30
CA ALA A 180 0.43 20.66 9.60
C ALA A 180 -0.57 19.52 9.79
N GLY A 181 -0.76 18.65 8.80
CA GLY A 181 -1.75 17.57 8.81
C GLY A 181 -3.20 18.03 8.68
N ARG A 182 -3.45 19.28 8.27
CA ARG A 182 -4.79 19.86 8.05
C ARG A 182 -5.29 19.56 6.64
N VAL A 183 -5.28 18.28 6.26
CA VAL A 183 -5.54 17.83 4.89
C VAL A 183 -6.94 18.15 4.36
N HIS A 184 -7.92 18.39 5.24
CA HIS A 184 -9.26 18.87 4.84
C HIS A 184 -9.26 20.25 4.15
N ARG A 185 -8.14 20.99 4.20
CA ARG A 185 -7.92 22.27 3.54
C ARG A 185 -7.04 22.17 2.29
N VAL A 186 -6.76 20.95 1.86
CA VAL A 186 -5.91 20.66 0.70
C VAL A 186 -6.75 19.88 -0.30
N SER A 187 -6.64 20.23 -1.58
CA SER A 187 -7.31 19.47 -2.64
C SER A 187 -6.79 18.05 -2.68
N ARG A 188 -7.72 17.06 -2.73
CA ARG A 188 -7.34 15.65 -2.78
C ARG A 188 -7.00 15.26 -4.22
N ASP A 189 -5.76 14.78 -4.42
CA ASP A 189 -5.29 14.21 -5.68
C ASP A 189 -4.16 13.23 -5.37
N GLN A 190 -4.44 11.93 -5.43
CA GLN A 190 -3.49 10.86 -5.05
C GLN A 190 -2.83 11.14 -3.69
N HIS A 191 -1.50 11.36 -3.66
CA HIS A 191 -0.76 11.66 -2.44
C HIS A 191 -1.08 13.05 -1.84
N LYS A 192 -1.44 14.03 -2.68
CA LYS A 192 -1.83 15.36 -2.23
C LYS A 192 -3.14 15.29 -1.44
N GLY A 193 -3.19 15.92 -0.28
CA GLY A 193 -4.35 15.86 0.61
C GLY A 193 -4.50 14.52 1.36
N PHE A 194 -3.52 13.63 1.31
CA PHE A 194 -3.51 12.38 2.09
C PHE A 194 -2.89 12.58 3.47
N SER A 195 -3.42 11.88 4.47
CA SER A 195 -2.88 11.84 5.82
C SER A 195 -3.07 10.45 6.43
N TRP A 196 -1.96 9.80 6.81
CA TRP A 196 -2.02 8.53 7.51
C TRP A 196 -2.79 8.58 8.83
N LYS A 197 -2.85 9.75 9.50
CA LYS A 197 -3.65 9.95 10.72
C LYS A 197 -5.17 9.96 10.47
N VAL A 198 -5.60 10.49 9.32
CA VAL A 198 -6.99 10.39 8.90
C VAL A 198 -7.30 8.96 8.48
N PHE A 199 -6.37 8.33 7.76
CA PHE A 199 -6.48 6.94 7.34
C PHE A 199 -6.52 5.96 8.54
N GLU A 200 -5.72 6.20 9.60
CA GLU A 200 -5.77 5.45 10.87
C GLU A 200 -7.19 5.37 11.44
N LYS A 201 -7.93 6.48 11.41
CA LYS A 201 -9.32 6.51 11.89
C LYS A 201 -10.24 5.65 11.02
N MET A 202 -10.04 5.68 9.69
CA MET A 202 -10.80 4.83 8.76
C MET A 202 -10.50 3.34 9.02
N VAL A 203 -9.22 2.97 9.17
CA VAL A 203 -8.82 1.60 9.54
C VAL A 203 -9.48 1.17 10.84
N SER A 204 -9.52 2.05 11.85
CA SER A 204 -10.10 1.77 13.16
C SER A 204 -11.62 1.51 13.14
N ASN A 205 -12.33 1.86 12.06
CA ASN A 205 -13.75 1.52 11.91
C ASN A 205 -13.95 0.01 11.65
N TYR A 206 -13.00 -0.65 11.01
CA TYR A 206 -13.10 -2.04 10.55
C TYR A 206 -12.13 -2.99 11.26
N PHE A 207 -11.08 -2.44 11.87
CA PHE A 207 -10.01 -3.19 12.49
C PHE A 207 -9.65 -2.67 13.88
N ASP A 208 -9.20 -3.55 14.75
CA ASP A 208 -8.47 -3.21 15.97
C ASP A 208 -6.97 -3.11 15.63
N ILE A 209 -6.41 -1.91 15.72
CA ILE A 209 -5.01 -1.67 15.40
C ILE A 209 -4.13 -2.29 16.49
N VAL A 210 -3.27 -3.23 16.10
CA VAL A 210 -2.34 -3.94 16.98
C VAL A 210 -1.02 -3.17 17.12
N SER A 211 -0.50 -2.66 16.00
CA SER A 211 0.68 -1.78 16.01
C SER A 211 0.67 -0.80 14.83
N ILE A 212 1.35 0.32 15.02
CA ILE A 212 1.66 1.30 13.97
C ILE A 212 3.16 1.46 13.91
N ASP A 213 3.74 1.06 12.81
CA ASP A 213 5.18 1.02 12.59
C ASP A 213 5.61 2.10 11.58
N GLY A 214 6.81 2.62 11.76
CA GLY A 214 7.46 3.43 10.73
C GLY A 214 8.17 2.55 9.70
N ILE A 215 7.92 2.80 8.42
CA ILE A 215 8.60 2.12 7.31
C ILE A 215 9.67 3.05 6.77
N SER A 216 10.90 2.79 7.16
CA SER A 216 12.08 3.52 6.69
C SER A 216 13.33 2.69 6.96
N PRO A 217 14.37 2.76 6.14
CA PRO A 217 15.62 2.05 6.40
C PRO A 217 16.38 2.55 7.62
N PHE A 218 16.07 3.76 8.14
CA PHE A 218 16.88 4.41 9.17
C PHE A 218 16.10 4.82 10.43
N ILE A 219 14.76 4.93 10.36
CA ILE A 219 13.91 5.48 11.40
C ILE A 219 12.70 4.56 11.62
N THR A 220 12.42 4.21 12.86
CA THR A 220 11.36 3.25 13.22
C THR A 220 10.03 3.89 13.64
N GLY A 221 10.01 5.17 13.96
CA GLY A 221 8.80 5.86 14.40
C GLY A 221 7.93 6.34 13.23
N PRO A 222 6.59 6.20 13.29
CA PRO A 222 5.69 6.51 12.18
C PRO A 222 5.70 8.00 11.77
N HIS A 223 6.00 8.90 12.70
CA HIS A 223 6.00 10.35 12.43
C HIS A 223 7.18 10.82 11.57
N LEU A 224 8.30 10.12 11.61
CA LEU A 224 9.53 10.48 10.91
C LEU A 224 9.92 9.49 9.81
N SER A 225 9.12 8.47 9.59
CA SER A 225 9.35 7.47 8.54
C SER A 225 8.70 7.88 7.22
N PHE A 226 9.21 7.39 6.10
CA PHE A 226 8.69 7.66 4.76
C PHE A 226 7.34 7.02 4.51
N GLY A 227 7.11 5.83 5.08
CA GLY A 227 5.86 5.12 5.07
C GLY A 227 5.41 4.77 6.48
N VAL A 228 4.14 4.43 6.63
CA VAL A 228 3.51 4.00 7.88
C VAL A 228 2.81 2.67 7.63
N GLY A 229 3.15 1.68 8.45
CA GLY A 229 2.56 0.35 8.42
C GLY A 229 1.61 0.13 9.58
N PHE A 230 0.45 -0.42 9.30
CA PHE A 230 -0.56 -0.82 10.28
C PHE A 230 -0.62 -2.35 10.32
N VAL A 231 -0.44 -2.92 11.50
CA VAL A 231 -0.81 -4.30 11.78
C VAL A 231 -2.14 -4.25 12.52
N ALA A 232 -3.16 -4.90 11.98
CA ALA A 232 -4.51 -4.70 12.44
C ALA A 232 -5.32 -6.00 12.40
N ARG A 233 -6.17 -6.23 13.41
CA ARG A 233 -7.05 -7.40 13.51
C ARG A 233 -8.45 -7.02 13.06
N PRO A 234 -9.09 -7.82 12.16
CA PRO A 234 -10.46 -7.53 11.75
C PRO A 234 -11.40 -7.51 12.94
N ARG A 235 -12.26 -6.51 13.00
CA ARG A 235 -13.38 -6.50 13.94
C ARG A 235 -14.43 -7.45 13.45
N LYS A 236 -15.04 -8.21 14.36
CA LYS A 236 -16.26 -8.95 14.06
C LYS A 236 -17.36 -7.89 13.78
N LEU A 237 -17.60 -7.65 12.52
CA LEU A 237 -18.73 -6.80 12.14
C LEU A 237 -20.00 -7.53 12.58
N LEU A 238 -20.75 -6.93 13.50
CA LEU A 238 -22.09 -7.43 13.87
C LEU A 238 -22.95 -7.29 12.61
N VAL A 239 -23.33 -8.43 12.04
CA VAL A 239 -24.28 -8.55 10.92
C VAL A 239 -25.67 -8.24 11.43
#